data_2e57db70af70d1905813cd083518359b
#
_entry.id   2e57db70af70d1905813cd083518359b
#
_cell.length_a   1.000
_cell.length_b   1.000
_cell.length_c   1.000
_cell.angle_alpha   90.00
_cell.angle_beta   90.00
_cell.angle_gamma   90.00
#
_symmetry.space_group_name_H-M   'P 1'
#
loop_
_entity.id
_entity.type
_entity.pdbx_description
1 polymer ?
#
loop_
_entity_poly.entity_id
_entity_poly.type
_entity_poly.pdbx_seq_one_letter_code
_entity_poly.pdbx_strand_id
1 'polypeptide(L)'
;MKKTILIACLGLVSLGLQAQSISLAGEWNVELGKSGSAFAKSKRVSQGEVKRAILPGTIDTNRLGFAPKDTMETTHLTRLYAYKGAARYSRTINIPKDWKKKPVELFLERTRPTWVYVDGELVDSCNFISTPQRYLLPKKVKPGKHLLEIVVDNGRGVPEQVYGSSHAYTEDTQTNWNGIIGEIRLEVKSEERRVKNSNVLPDFAKDFHIKGAHFYANGHRIFLRGKHDAAVWPLTGHVEMSVEGWMKYLGTCKEYGINHVRFHSWCPPEAAFVAADSLGIYLQPELPFWGSFDKKDERLMAFLHQEGENILREYGHHPSFRMMALGNELWGDIDKMKEFVDDFRKIAPDK
;
A
#
# COMPACT_ATOMS: atom_id res chain seq x y z
N MET A 1 -26.93 45.47 40.97
CA MET A 1 -25.67 44.77 41.20
C MET A 1 -25.60 43.57 40.23
N LYS A 2 -24.93 43.73 39.09
CA LYS A 2 -24.73 42.62 38.12
C LYS A 2 -23.45 41.90 38.49
N LYS A 3 -23.50 40.61 38.83
CA LYS A 3 -22.36 39.77 39.07
C LYS A 3 -21.90 39.21 37.70
N THR A 4 -20.73 39.65 37.26
CA THR A 4 -20.04 39.11 36.08
C THR A 4 -19.29 37.86 36.53
N ILE A 5 -19.68 36.71 36.00
CA ILE A 5 -18.94 35.43 36.20
C ILE A 5 -17.87 35.35 35.10
N LEU A 6 -16.61 35.42 35.53
CA LEU A 6 -15.46 35.23 34.66
C LEU A 6 -15.21 33.74 34.53
N ILE A 7 -15.52 33.12 33.38
CA ILE A 7 -15.17 31.72 33.09
C ILE A 7 -13.75 31.73 32.51
N ALA A 8 -12.80 31.29 33.31
CA ALA A 8 -11.45 31.03 32.86
C ALA A 8 -11.43 29.72 32.08
N CYS A 9 -11.37 29.79 30.76
CA CYS A 9 -11.05 28.63 29.93
C CYS A 9 -9.57 28.26 30.10
N LEU A 10 -9.27 27.27 30.96
CA LEU A 10 -7.97 26.60 30.93
C LEU A 10 -7.89 25.76 29.65
N GLY A 11 -7.23 26.29 28.64
CA GLY A 11 -6.82 25.52 27.47
C GLY A 11 -5.76 24.50 27.87
N LEU A 12 -6.14 23.26 28.01
CA LEU A 12 -5.21 22.13 28.07
C LEU A 12 -4.55 22.04 26.69
N VAL A 13 -3.37 22.65 26.53
CA VAL A 13 -2.48 22.37 25.41
C VAL A 13 -1.94 20.96 25.61
N SER A 14 -2.60 19.98 25.00
CA SER A 14 -2.03 18.66 24.84
C SER A 14 -0.84 18.79 23.90
N LEU A 15 0.37 18.86 24.42
CA LEU A 15 1.61 18.63 23.69
C LEU A 15 1.62 17.16 23.24
N GLY A 16 0.84 16.85 22.21
CA GLY A 16 0.99 15.61 21.49
C GLY A 16 2.40 15.60 20.90
N LEU A 17 3.23 14.63 21.27
CA LEU A 17 4.47 14.35 20.56
C LEU A 17 4.11 14.09 19.09
N GLN A 18 4.17 15.14 18.28
CA GLN A 18 4.01 15.02 16.84
C GLN A 18 5.19 14.18 16.36
N ALA A 19 4.93 13.04 15.73
CA ALA A 19 5.98 12.20 15.19
C ALA A 19 6.88 13.06 14.31
N GLN A 20 8.17 13.09 14.64
CA GLN A 20 9.13 13.86 13.86
C GLN A 20 9.27 13.18 12.50
N SER A 21 8.79 13.82 11.45
CA SER A 21 8.84 13.29 10.08
C SER A 21 9.30 14.36 9.09
N ILE A 22 9.90 13.91 8.00
CA ILE A 22 10.36 14.74 6.89
C ILE A 22 9.84 14.11 5.61
N SER A 23 9.01 14.84 4.87
CA SER A 23 8.57 14.42 3.55
C SER A 23 9.75 14.37 2.58
N LEU A 24 9.81 13.30 1.82
CA LEU A 24 10.74 13.13 0.71
C LEU A 24 10.05 13.29 -0.64
N ALA A 25 8.83 13.82 -0.69
CA ALA A 25 8.16 14.18 -1.93
C ALA A 25 8.95 15.25 -2.70
N GLY A 26 8.78 15.26 -4.02
CA GLY A 26 9.41 16.21 -4.93
C GLY A 26 10.39 15.58 -5.89
N GLU A 27 11.43 16.30 -6.30
CA GLU A 27 12.35 15.90 -7.35
C GLU A 27 13.37 14.86 -6.89
N TRP A 28 13.56 13.83 -7.72
CA TRP A 28 14.55 12.77 -7.57
C TRP A 28 15.32 12.58 -8.88
N ASN A 29 16.56 12.14 -8.78
CA ASN A 29 17.24 11.56 -9.93
C ASN A 29 16.72 10.15 -10.17
N VAL A 30 16.59 9.74 -11.44
CA VAL A 30 16.21 8.38 -11.81
C VAL A 30 17.10 7.86 -12.93
N GLU A 31 17.52 6.60 -12.80
CA GLU A 31 18.22 5.83 -13.82
C GLU A 31 17.41 4.58 -14.14
N LEU A 32 17.14 4.33 -15.41
CA LEU A 32 16.42 3.14 -15.87
C LEU A 32 17.40 2.03 -16.22
N GLY A 33 17.24 0.88 -15.60
CA GLY A 33 18.01 -0.34 -15.89
C GLY A 33 17.23 -1.32 -16.75
N LYS A 34 17.86 -2.43 -17.08
CA LYS A 34 17.17 -3.57 -17.69
C LYS A 34 16.53 -4.45 -16.62
N SER A 35 15.39 -5.07 -16.92
CA SER A 35 14.77 -6.06 -16.02
C SER A 35 15.78 -7.19 -15.71
N GLY A 36 15.87 -7.59 -14.45
CA GLY A 36 16.85 -8.57 -14.02
C GLY A 36 18.30 -8.10 -13.98
N SER A 37 18.55 -6.82 -14.32
CA SER A 37 19.91 -6.26 -14.31
C SER A 37 20.50 -6.24 -12.91
N ALA A 38 21.85 -6.21 -12.85
CA ALA A 38 22.63 -6.18 -11.60
C ALA A 38 22.45 -4.90 -10.76
N PHE A 39 21.55 -3.96 -11.13
CA PHE A 39 21.28 -2.74 -10.35
C PHE A 39 21.03 -3.03 -8.87
N ALA A 40 20.35 -4.12 -8.57
CA ALA A 40 20.07 -4.53 -7.20
C ALA A 40 21.27 -5.18 -6.49
N LYS A 41 22.36 -5.51 -7.20
CA LYS A 41 23.51 -6.24 -6.64
C LYS A 41 24.82 -5.44 -6.65
N SER A 42 24.92 -4.31 -7.38
CA SER A 42 26.21 -3.63 -7.56
C SER A 42 26.28 -2.27 -6.89
N LYS A 43 27.38 -2.06 -6.19
CA LYS A 43 27.89 -0.73 -5.87
C LYS A 43 28.18 -0.03 -7.22
N ARG A 44 27.40 0.98 -7.57
CA ARG A 44 27.60 1.91 -8.68
C ARG A 44 27.99 1.27 -10.03
N VAL A 45 27.00 0.99 -10.85
CA VAL A 45 27.17 1.05 -12.30
C VAL A 45 26.03 1.92 -12.83
N SER A 46 26.31 3.18 -13.08
CA SER A 46 25.49 4.04 -13.93
C SER A 46 25.55 3.44 -15.34
N GLN A 47 24.47 2.81 -15.80
CA GLN A 47 24.36 2.24 -17.15
C GLN A 47 23.36 3.00 -18.00
N GLY A 48 22.83 4.12 -17.53
CA GLY A 48 21.82 4.90 -18.21
C GLY A 48 22.00 6.40 -18.00
N GLU A 49 21.31 7.17 -18.82
CA GLU A 49 21.15 8.60 -18.64
C GLU A 49 20.40 8.88 -17.34
N VAL A 50 20.95 9.75 -16.51
CA VAL A 50 20.28 10.25 -15.30
C VAL A 50 19.20 11.25 -15.71
N LYS A 51 17.95 10.92 -15.41
CA LYS A 51 16.79 11.78 -15.66
C LYS A 51 16.23 12.32 -14.34
N ARG A 52 15.23 13.19 -14.42
CA ARG A 52 14.50 13.72 -13.27
C ARG A 52 13.12 13.11 -13.21
N ALA A 53 12.68 12.75 -12.00
CA ALA A 53 11.34 12.28 -11.72
C ALA A 53 10.76 13.02 -10.51
N ILE A 54 9.45 13.22 -10.51
CA ILE A 54 8.71 13.69 -9.34
C ILE A 54 8.13 12.47 -8.63
N LEU A 55 8.40 12.34 -7.35
CA LEU A 55 7.80 11.34 -6.47
C LEU A 55 6.99 12.05 -5.37
N PRO A 56 5.83 11.51 -4.94
CA PRO A 56 5.17 10.30 -5.45
C PRO A 56 4.83 10.35 -6.93
N GLY A 57 4.97 9.21 -7.62
CA GLY A 57 4.68 9.09 -9.04
C GLY A 57 5.26 7.81 -9.64
N THR A 58 4.99 7.61 -10.91
CA THR A 58 5.47 6.45 -11.68
C THR A 58 6.36 6.90 -12.85
N ILE A 59 7.04 5.96 -13.48
CA ILE A 59 7.75 6.20 -14.73
C ILE A 59 6.80 6.75 -15.81
N ASP A 60 5.56 6.24 -15.85
CA ASP A 60 4.54 6.71 -16.80
C ASP A 60 4.11 8.15 -16.52
N THR A 61 3.77 8.49 -15.29
CA THR A 61 3.33 9.86 -14.93
C THR A 61 4.45 10.88 -15.10
N ASN A 62 5.70 10.45 -14.99
CA ASN A 62 6.89 11.28 -15.28
C ASN A 62 7.32 11.27 -16.75
N ARG A 63 6.63 10.54 -17.64
CA ARG A 63 6.92 10.45 -19.08
C ARG A 63 8.35 9.98 -19.40
N LEU A 64 8.86 9.02 -18.62
CA LEU A 64 10.26 8.58 -18.70
C LEU A 64 10.42 7.18 -19.33
N GLY A 65 9.33 6.48 -19.59
CA GLY A 65 9.32 5.16 -20.21
C GLY A 65 9.43 5.23 -21.73
N PHE A 66 8.96 4.18 -22.38
CA PHE A 66 9.03 4.02 -23.83
C PHE A 66 7.63 4.07 -24.44
N ALA A 67 7.53 4.64 -25.64
CA ALA A 67 6.27 4.64 -26.39
C ALA A 67 5.79 3.19 -26.66
N PRO A 68 4.48 2.94 -26.68
CA PRO A 68 3.94 1.62 -26.97
C PRO A 68 4.31 1.22 -28.41
N LYS A 69 4.61 -0.07 -28.60
CA LYS A 69 4.89 -0.63 -29.93
C LYS A 69 3.62 -0.81 -30.74
N ASP A 70 2.52 -1.15 -30.07
CA ASP A 70 1.19 -1.29 -30.65
C ASP A 70 0.27 -0.24 -30.03
N THR A 71 -0.34 0.57 -30.88
CA THR A 71 -1.30 1.61 -30.51
C THR A 71 -2.74 1.22 -30.81
N MET A 72 -2.96 0.02 -31.36
CA MET A 72 -4.27 -0.52 -31.73
C MET A 72 -4.78 -1.56 -30.72
N GLU A 73 -4.07 -1.71 -29.58
CA GLU A 73 -4.49 -2.61 -28.52
C GLU A 73 -5.83 -2.17 -27.92
N THR A 74 -6.77 -3.10 -27.83
CA THR A 74 -8.14 -2.86 -27.33
C THR A 74 -8.54 -3.76 -26.16
N THR A 75 -7.69 -4.72 -25.76
CA THR A 75 -8.02 -5.72 -24.73
C THR A 75 -7.58 -5.29 -23.34
N HIS A 76 -6.65 -4.34 -23.23
CA HIS A 76 -6.17 -3.84 -21.96
C HIS A 76 -5.73 -2.37 -22.05
N LEU A 77 -5.37 -1.76 -20.90
CA LEU A 77 -4.95 -0.37 -20.83
C LEU A 77 -3.61 -0.16 -21.55
N THR A 78 -3.58 0.77 -22.51
CA THR A 78 -2.35 1.15 -23.22
C THR A 78 -1.57 2.20 -22.43
N ARG A 79 -0.31 1.91 -22.12
CA ARG A 79 0.60 2.83 -21.44
C ARG A 79 1.38 3.65 -22.46
N LEU A 80 1.35 4.99 -22.32
CA LEU A 80 2.08 5.89 -23.21
C LEU A 80 3.59 5.90 -22.94
N TYR A 81 4.01 5.57 -21.74
CA TYR A 81 5.40 5.56 -21.29
C TYR A 81 5.70 4.28 -20.52
N ALA A 82 5.48 3.13 -21.17
CA ALA A 82 5.65 1.84 -20.53
C ALA A 82 7.10 1.59 -20.12
N TYR A 83 7.29 1.00 -18.95
CA TYR A 83 8.58 0.54 -18.46
C TYR A 83 8.43 -0.72 -17.61
N LYS A 84 9.23 -1.73 -17.90
CA LYS A 84 9.34 -2.95 -17.08
C LYS A 84 10.81 -3.22 -16.76
N GLY A 85 11.17 -3.16 -15.50
CA GLY A 85 12.53 -3.38 -15.03
C GLY A 85 12.87 -2.61 -13.77
N ALA A 86 14.17 -2.58 -13.44
CA ALA A 86 14.69 -1.85 -12.30
C ALA A 86 14.87 -0.36 -12.61
N ALA A 87 14.28 0.51 -11.81
CA ALA A 87 14.54 1.94 -11.81
C ALA A 87 15.21 2.34 -10.49
N ARG A 88 16.35 3.02 -10.55
CA ARG A 88 17.08 3.54 -9.39
C ARG A 88 16.74 5.00 -9.19
N TYR A 89 15.99 5.30 -8.14
CA TYR A 89 15.71 6.65 -7.67
C TYR A 89 16.78 7.05 -6.66
N SER A 90 17.35 8.26 -6.77
CA SER A 90 18.36 8.74 -5.85
C SER A 90 18.19 10.21 -5.47
N ARG A 91 18.48 10.54 -4.21
CA ARG A 91 18.36 11.88 -3.65
C ARG A 91 19.29 12.06 -2.46
N THR A 92 19.88 13.25 -2.34
CA THR A 92 20.53 13.63 -1.08
C THR A 92 19.47 14.00 -0.05
N ILE A 93 19.49 13.32 1.08
CA ILE A 93 18.65 13.57 2.24
C ILE A 93 19.48 14.24 3.35
N ASN A 94 18.83 14.93 4.28
CA ASN A 94 19.48 15.49 5.46
C ASN A 94 18.78 15.01 6.73
N ILE A 95 19.46 14.22 7.54
CA ILE A 95 18.96 13.74 8.83
C ILE A 95 19.23 14.82 9.89
N PRO A 96 18.21 15.32 10.59
CA PRO A 96 18.35 16.38 11.57
C PRO A 96 19.26 16.02 12.75
N LYS A 97 19.94 17.03 13.32
CA LYS A 97 20.83 16.84 14.46
C LYS A 97 20.11 16.35 15.73
N ASP A 98 18.88 16.76 15.92
CA ASP A 98 18.01 16.36 17.04
C ASP A 98 17.47 14.93 16.92
N TRP A 99 17.70 14.26 15.78
CA TRP A 99 17.44 12.82 15.59
C TRP A 99 18.62 11.94 16.00
N LYS A 100 19.70 12.51 16.49
CA LYS A 100 20.87 11.76 16.97
C LYS A 100 20.46 10.71 18.00
N LYS A 101 20.90 9.47 17.78
CA LYS A 101 20.59 8.28 18.59
C LYS A 101 19.11 7.82 18.55
N LYS A 102 18.25 8.47 17.81
CA LYS A 102 16.88 8.00 17.59
C LYS A 102 16.84 6.97 16.45
N PRO A 103 15.95 5.98 16.50
CA PRO A 103 15.74 5.07 15.37
C PRO A 103 15.04 5.85 14.25
N VAL A 104 15.67 5.93 13.08
CA VAL A 104 15.13 6.61 11.89
C VAL A 104 14.62 5.54 10.91
N GLU A 105 13.40 5.69 10.46
CA GLU A 105 12.74 4.78 9.51
C GLU A 105 12.44 5.53 8.21
N LEU A 106 12.74 4.91 7.07
CA LEU A 106 12.21 5.30 5.77
C LEU A 106 10.87 4.59 5.56
N PHE A 107 9.84 5.36 5.26
CA PHE A 107 8.50 4.89 4.96
C PHE A 107 8.17 5.10 3.47
N LEU A 108 7.73 4.04 2.81
CA LEU A 108 7.22 4.05 1.44
C LEU A 108 5.80 3.48 1.46
N GLU A 109 4.79 4.31 1.22
CA GLU A 109 3.39 3.89 1.40
C GLU A 109 2.95 2.82 0.40
N ARG A 110 3.26 3.02 -0.88
CA ARG A 110 2.89 2.06 -1.93
C ARG A 110 3.92 2.08 -3.06
N THR A 111 4.48 0.89 -3.32
CA THR A 111 5.49 0.72 -4.37
C THR A 111 5.51 -0.74 -4.86
N ARG A 112 6.43 -1.07 -5.75
CA ARG A 112 6.78 -2.43 -6.18
C ARG A 112 7.93 -2.96 -5.30
N PRO A 113 8.46 -4.18 -5.51
CA PRO A 113 9.65 -4.64 -4.80
C PRO A 113 10.79 -3.63 -4.85
N THR A 114 11.41 -3.36 -3.70
CA THR A 114 12.47 -2.38 -3.56
C THR A 114 13.72 -2.91 -2.87
N TRP A 115 14.85 -2.26 -3.16
CA TRP A 115 16.13 -2.37 -2.46
C TRP A 115 16.57 -0.96 -2.09
N VAL A 116 16.80 -0.73 -0.80
CA VAL A 116 17.14 0.60 -0.25
C VAL A 116 18.61 0.63 0.11
N TYR A 117 19.30 1.69 -0.32
CA TYR A 117 20.71 1.93 -0.03
C TYR A 117 20.88 3.30 0.61
N VAL A 118 21.83 3.42 1.54
CA VAL A 118 22.30 4.69 2.10
C VAL A 118 23.82 4.75 1.95
N ASP A 119 24.30 5.79 1.31
CA ASP A 119 25.74 6.00 1.00
C ASP A 119 26.37 4.79 0.27
N GLY A 120 25.58 4.15 -0.60
CA GLY A 120 25.99 2.99 -1.40
C GLY A 120 25.98 1.65 -0.65
N GLU A 121 25.56 1.61 0.62
CA GLU A 121 25.40 0.37 1.37
C GLU A 121 23.94 -0.06 1.42
N LEU A 122 23.69 -1.34 1.16
CA LEU A 122 22.34 -1.91 1.26
C LEU A 122 21.84 -1.84 2.71
N VAL A 123 20.69 -1.20 2.89
CA VAL A 123 19.95 -1.19 4.16
C VAL A 123 19.13 -2.47 4.27
N ASP A 124 18.22 -2.69 3.31
CA ASP A 124 17.35 -3.87 3.24
C ASP A 124 16.63 -3.93 1.90
N SER A 125 15.82 -4.98 1.70
CA SER A 125 14.91 -5.14 0.56
C SER A 125 13.54 -5.61 1.01
N CYS A 126 12.51 -5.26 0.23
CA CYS A 126 11.14 -5.65 0.53
C CYS A 126 10.38 -5.94 -0.76
N ASN A 127 9.52 -6.94 -0.73
CA ASN A 127 8.68 -7.32 -1.87
C ASN A 127 7.18 -7.20 -1.61
N PHE A 128 6.77 -6.56 -0.50
CA PHE A 128 5.37 -6.32 -0.22
C PHE A 128 4.78 -5.34 -1.23
N ILE A 129 3.58 -5.65 -1.72
CA ILE A 129 2.90 -4.85 -2.75
C ILE A 129 1.55 -4.30 -2.29
N SER A 130 1.01 -4.84 -1.20
CA SER A 130 -0.30 -4.47 -0.65
C SER A 130 -0.23 -3.48 0.50
N THR A 131 0.90 -3.41 1.18
CA THR A 131 1.10 -2.59 2.39
C THR A 131 2.35 -1.72 2.29
N PRO A 132 2.48 -0.69 3.15
CA PRO A 132 3.68 0.13 3.20
C PRO A 132 4.94 -0.67 3.46
N GLN A 133 6.03 -0.28 2.82
CA GLN A 133 7.37 -0.80 3.08
C GLN A 133 8.11 0.14 4.04
N ARG A 134 8.80 -0.42 5.03
CA ARG A 134 9.48 0.33 6.10
C ARG A 134 10.89 -0.18 6.29
N TYR A 135 11.84 0.75 6.34
CA TYR A 135 13.27 0.46 6.42
C TYR A 135 13.90 1.19 7.58
N LEU A 136 14.26 0.45 8.62
CA LEU A 136 15.02 1.03 9.74
C LEU A 136 16.45 1.30 9.30
N LEU A 137 16.84 2.58 9.29
CA LEU A 137 18.20 2.95 8.93
C LEU A 137 19.23 2.43 9.95
N PRO A 138 20.39 1.95 9.48
CA PRO A 138 21.44 1.45 10.38
C PRO A 138 21.90 2.50 11.38
N LYS A 139 22.19 2.11 12.63
CA LYS A 139 22.68 3.01 13.70
C LYS A 139 23.96 3.80 13.35
N LYS A 140 24.71 3.34 12.33
CA LYS A 140 25.90 4.03 11.81
C LYS A 140 25.56 5.25 10.95
N VAL A 141 24.35 5.35 10.40
CA VAL A 141 23.87 6.53 9.68
C VAL A 141 23.62 7.65 10.69
N LYS A 142 24.45 8.68 10.65
CA LYS A 142 24.46 9.79 11.63
C LYS A 142 23.64 10.96 11.10
N PRO A 143 23.26 11.95 11.95
CA PRO A 143 22.74 13.22 11.46
C PRO A 143 23.67 13.88 10.43
N GLY A 144 23.09 14.46 9.39
CA GLY A 144 23.81 15.08 8.28
C GLY A 144 23.31 14.67 6.91
N LYS A 145 24.08 14.98 5.88
CA LYS A 145 23.75 14.66 4.49
C LYS A 145 24.12 13.21 4.13
N HIS A 146 23.21 12.51 3.50
CA HIS A 146 23.40 11.14 3.02
C HIS A 146 22.81 10.99 1.62
N LEU A 147 23.38 10.12 0.81
CA LEU A 147 22.78 9.69 -0.46
C LEU A 147 21.82 8.55 -0.18
N LEU A 148 20.51 8.79 -0.36
CA LEU A 148 19.50 7.76 -0.34
C LEU A 148 19.24 7.27 -1.77
N GLU A 149 19.28 5.96 -1.97
CA GLU A 149 18.96 5.32 -3.23
C GLU A 149 17.88 4.25 -3.02
N ILE A 150 16.86 4.24 -3.86
CA ILE A 150 15.76 3.28 -3.84
C ILE A 150 15.68 2.65 -5.23
N VAL A 151 15.98 1.37 -5.34
CA VAL A 151 15.77 0.60 -6.56
C VAL A 151 14.38 0.01 -6.50
N VAL A 152 13.53 0.34 -7.46
CA VAL A 152 12.18 -0.20 -7.63
C VAL A 152 12.17 -1.09 -8.86
N ASP A 153 11.69 -2.34 -8.73
CA ASP A 153 11.66 -3.27 -9.86
C ASP A 153 10.26 -3.89 -10.04
N ASN A 154 9.59 -3.55 -11.12
CA ASN A 154 8.27 -4.10 -11.47
C ASN A 154 8.36 -5.35 -12.37
N GLY A 155 9.55 -5.86 -12.63
CA GLY A 155 9.80 -7.07 -13.43
C GLY A 155 10.24 -8.29 -12.60
N ARG A 156 10.49 -8.13 -11.28
CA ARG A 156 10.90 -9.22 -10.39
C ARG A 156 10.61 -8.91 -8.92
N GLY A 157 10.85 -9.90 -8.06
CA GLY A 157 10.75 -9.74 -6.59
C GLY A 157 9.54 -10.43 -5.99
N VAL A 158 8.43 -10.54 -6.73
CA VAL A 158 7.26 -11.35 -6.35
C VAL A 158 7.29 -12.73 -7.04
N PRO A 159 6.49 -13.71 -6.60
CA PRO A 159 6.28 -14.97 -7.34
C PRO A 159 5.72 -14.72 -8.75
N GLU A 160 6.08 -15.56 -9.71
CA GLU A 160 5.71 -15.39 -11.12
C GLU A 160 4.19 -15.41 -11.32
N GLN A 161 3.49 -16.25 -10.57
CA GLN A 161 2.03 -16.36 -10.63
C GLN A 161 1.32 -15.03 -10.27
N VAL A 162 1.92 -14.23 -9.38
CA VAL A 162 1.38 -12.91 -9.01
C VAL A 162 1.47 -11.91 -10.17
N TYR A 163 2.53 -11.99 -10.98
CA TYR A 163 2.65 -11.12 -12.17
C TYR A 163 1.53 -11.36 -13.19
N GLY A 164 1.19 -12.62 -13.42
CA GLY A 164 0.25 -13.01 -14.45
C GLY A 164 -1.21 -12.98 -14.04
N SER A 165 -1.50 -12.90 -12.74
CA SER A 165 -2.88 -13.08 -12.27
C SER A 165 -3.42 -11.95 -11.40
N SER A 166 -2.59 -11.35 -10.55
CA SER A 166 -3.05 -10.33 -9.61
C SER A 166 -3.38 -9.01 -10.30
N HIS A 167 -4.58 -8.47 -10.05
CA HIS A 167 -4.94 -7.11 -10.47
C HIS A 167 -4.10 -6.02 -9.80
N ALA A 168 -3.34 -6.35 -8.75
CA ALA A 168 -2.31 -5.46 -8.23
C ALA A 168 -1.10 -5.31 -9.16
N TYR A 169 -0.93 -6.21 -10.14
CA TYR A 169 0.32 -6.34 -10.89
C TYR A 169 0.19 -6.57 -12.39
N THR A 170 -0.84 -7.31 -12.84
CA THR A 170 -1.00 -7.69 -14.27
C THR A 170 -1.26 -6.50 -15.17
N GLU A 171 -0.80 -6.57 -16.42
CA GLU A 171 -1.13 -5.60 -17.47
C GLU A 171 -2.42 -5.94 -18.23
N ASP A 172 -3.04 -7.08 -17.95
CA ASP A 172 -4.24 -7.51 -18.66
C ASP A 172 -5.48 -6.67 -18.34
N THR A 173 -5.57 -6.13 -17.12
CA THR A 173 -6.73 -5.32 -16.68
C THR A 173 -6.34 -3.95 -16.14
N GLN A 174 -5.07 -3.74 -15.85
CA GLN A 174 -4.52 -2.48 -15.35
C GLN A 174 -3.10 -2.28 -15.88
N THR A 175 -2.26 -1.55 -15.16
CA THR A 175 -0.87 -1.34 -15.54
C THR A 175 0.11 -1.88 -14.52
N ASN A 176 1.16 -2.54 -14.99
CA ASN A 176 2.32 -2.88 -14.16
C ASN A 176 3.27 -1.67 -14.07
N TRP A 177 2.86 -0.65 -13.33
CA TRP A 177 3.65 0.58 -13.16
C TRP A 177 4.94 0.35 -12.37
N ASN A 178 5.94 1.22 -12.57
CA ASN A 178 7.14 1.32 -11.77
C ASN A 178 7.21 2.70 -11.10
N GLY A 179 7.46 2.74 -9.80
CA GLY A 179 7.54 3.99 -9.06
C GLY A 179 7.17 3.84 -7.59
N ILE A 180 6.94 4.97 -6.94
CA ILE A 180 6.43 5.07 -5.57
C ILE A 180 5.25 6.03 -5.64
N ILE A 181 4.04 5.52 -5.46
CA ILE A 181 2.80 6.27 -5.74
C ILE A 181 2.15 6.85 -4.48
N GLY A 182 2.57 6.43 -3.31
CA GLY A 182 2.11 6.95 -2.04
C GLY A 182 3.15 7.82 -1.35
N GLU A 183 2.91 8.12 -0.08
CA GLU A 183 3.78 8.96 0.73
C GLU A 183 5.19 8.38 0.85
N ILE A 184 6.19 9.27 0.79
CA ILE A 184 7.60 8.95 1.02
C ILE A 184 8.10 9.89 2.12
N ARG A 185 8.57 9.33 3.23
CA ARG A 185 9.10 10.14 4.33
C ARG A 185 10.18 9.43 5.13
N LEU A 186 11.01 10.22 5.78
CA LEU A 186 11.80 9.76 6.93
C LEU A 186 11.06 10.12 8.20
N GLU A 187 11.07 9.24 9.17
CA GLU A 187 10.47 9.51 10.47
C GLU A 187 11.30 8.91 11.61
N VAL A 188 11.20 9.51 12.79
CA VAL A 188 11.69 8.88 14.00
C VAL A 188 10.66 7.80 14.38
N LYS A 189 11.10 6.54 14.39
CA LYS A 189 10.24 5.43 14.79
C LYS A 189 9.80 5.61 16.24
N SER A 190 8.50 5.79 16.45
CA SER A 190 7.91 5.74 17.79
C SER A 190 7.70 4.28 18.22
N GLU A 191 7.94 3.97 19.49
CA GLU A 191 7.63 2.64 20.05
C GLU A 191 6.11 2.37 20.05
N GLU A 192 5.31 3.44 20.12
CA GLU A 192 3.87 3.39 20.00
C GLU A 192 3.47 3.75 18.56
N ARG A 193 3.21 2.75 17.71
CA ARG A 193 2.25 2.96 16.64
C ARG A 193 0.90 3.18 17.32
N ARG A 194 0.56 4.43 17.54
CA ARG A 194 -0.82 4.76 17.87
C ARG A 194 -1.69 4.34 16.69
N VAL A 195 -2.23 3.14 16.79
CA VAL A 195 -3.51 2.85 16.16
C VAL A 195 -4.37 4.02 16.62
N LYS A 196 -4.77 4.89 15.71
CA LYS A 196 -5.79 5.91 15.99
C LYS A 196 -7.11 5.16 16.19
N ASN A 197 -7.19 4.42 17.29
CA ASN A 197 -8.45 3.90 17.74
C ASN A 197 -9.29 5.11 18.16
N SER A 198 -10.16 5.55 17.25
CA SER A 198 -11.39 6.14 17.74
C SER A 198 -12.07 5.00 18.50
N ASN A 199 -12.07 5.05 19.84
CA ASN A 199 -12.69 4.03 20.69
C ASN A 199 -14.21 3.89 20.46
N VAL A 200 -14.75 4.59 19.48
CA VAL A 200 -16.16 4.56 19.09
C VAL A 200 -16.23 4.06 17.65
N LEU A 201 -16.60 2.79 17.50
CA LEU A 201 -16.93 2.25 16.17
C LEU A 201 -18.15 3.02 15.64
N PRO A 202 -18.13 3.45 14.36
CA PRO A 202 -19.29 4.01 13.71
C PRO A 202 -20.44 2.99 13.67
N ASP A 203 -21.69 3.46 13.69
CA ASP A 203 -22.86 2.59 13.86
C ASP A 203 -22.94 1.46 12.83
N PHE A 204 -22.56 1.71 11.57
CA PHE A 204 -22.56 0.67 10.52
C PHE A 204 -21.63 -0.51 10.82
N ALA A 205 -20.59 -0.31 11.63
CA ALA A 205 -19.56 -1.31 11.93
C ALA A 205 -19.75 -2.00 13.29
N LYS A 206 -20.71 -1.55 14.09
CA LYS A 206 -21.03 -2.20 15.36
C LYS A 206 -21.73 -3.53 15.10
N ASP A 207 -21.37 -4.55 15.88
CA ASP A 207 -22.04 -5.85 15.88
C ASP A 207 -22.18 -6.48 14.48
N PHE A 208 -21.13 -6.33 13.63
CA PHE A 208 -21.12 -7.01 12.33
C PHE A 208 -20.81 -8.49 12.51
N HIS A 209 -21.78 -9.36 12.17
CA HIS A 209 -21.62 -10.80 12.32
C HIS A 209 -22.46 -11.60 11.31
N ILE A 210 -22.20 -12.89 11.24
CA ILE A 210 -22.96 -13.86 10.44
C ILE A 210 -23.82 -14.70 11.36
N LYS A 211 -25.12 -14.83 11.02
CA LYS A 211 -26.05 -15.76 11.68
C LYS A 211 -26.79 -16.59 10.65
N GLY A 212 -26.51 -17.89 10.63
CA GLY A 212 -26.95 -18.76 9.55
C GLY A 212 -26.34 -18.34 8.21
N ALA A 213 -27.17 -18.09 7.20
CA ALA A 213 -26.76 -17.65 5.87
C ALA A 213 -26.88 -16.12 5.67
N HIS A 214 -26.92 -15.33 6.73
CA HIS A 214 -27.21 -13.90 6.64
C HIS A 214 -26.21 -13.06 7.41
N PHE A 215 -25.90 -11.87 6.84
CA PHE A 215 -25.15 -10.84 7.51
C PHE A 215 -26.06 -9.98 8.40
N TYR A 216 -25.52 -9.60 9.56
CA TYR A 216 -26.15 -8.69 10.49
C TYR A 216 -25.17 -7.57 10.85
N ALA A 217 -25.70 -6.38 11.05
CA ALA A 217 -24.98 -5.27 11.60
C ALA A 217 -25.93 -4.49 12.52
N ASN A 218 -25.46 -4.10 13.69
CA ASN A 218 -26.22 -3.32 14.66
C ASN A 218 -27.60 -3.96 15.01
N GLY A 219 -27.64 -5.29 15.13
CA GLY A 219 -28.85 -6.06 15.41
C GLY A 219 -29.81 -6.24 14.25
N HIS A 220 -29.54 -5.65 13.07
CA HIS A 220 -30.39 -5.75 11.89
C HIS A 220 -29.77 -6.65 10.82
N ARG A 221 -30.63 -7.42 10.16
CA ARG A 221 -30.21 -8.16 8.97
C ARG A 221 -29.88 -7.17 7.85
N ILE A 222 -28.70 -7.32 7.26
CA ILE A 222 -28.26 -6.49 6.14
C ILE A 222 -28.10 -7.33 4.87
N PHE A 223 -28.14 -6.65 3.73
CA PHE A 223 -27.85 -7.22 2.43
C PHE A 223 -26.66 -6.46 1.80
N LEU A 224 -25.61 -7.18 1.42
CA LEU A 224 -24.44 -6.60 0.80
C LEU A 224 -24.70 -6.40 -0.70
N ARG A 225 -24.85 -5.16 -1.11
CA ARG A 225 -24.92 -4.76 -2.52
C ARG A 225 -23.51 -4.41 -2.95
N GLY A 226 -22.81 -5.43 -3.47
CA GLY A 226 -21.38 -5.35 -3.74
C GLY A 226 -21.04 -4.81 -5.11
N LYS A 227 -19.95 -4.04 -5.19
CA LYS A 227 -19.22 -3.71 -6.40
C LYS A 227 -17.94 -4.53 -6.45
N HIS A 228 -17.64 -5.09 -7.61
CA HIS A 228 -16.33 -5.66 -7.93
C HIS A 228 -15.37 -4.54 -8.36
N ASP A 229 -14.13 -4.59 -7.86
CA ASP A 229 -13.07 -3.64 -8.21
C ASP A 229 -11.79 -4.38 -8.63
N ALA A 230 -11.36 -4.17 -9.85
CA ALA A 230 -10.18 -4.80 -10.45
C ALA A 230 -9.00 -3.83 -10.60
N ALA A 231 -8.90 -2.81 -9.75
CA ALA A 231 -7.82 -1.81 -9.75
C ALA A 231 -7.63 -1.05 -11.08
N VAL A 232 -8.71 -0.84 -11.84
CA VAL A 232 -8.65 -0.18 -13.15
C VAL A 232 -8.69 1.33 -13.00
N TRP A 233 -7.58 2.00 -13.28
CA TRP A 233 -7.39 3.45 -13.16
C TRP A 233 -6.85 4.03 -14.47
N PRO A 234 -7.71 4.21 -15.51
CA PRO A 234 -7.25 4.48 -16.88
C PRO A 234 -6.57 5.83 -17.06
N LEU A 235 -6.87 6.83 -16.22
CA LEU A 235 -6.31 8.17 -16.34
C LEU A 235 -4.88 8.28 -15.78
N THR A 236 -4.57 7.52 -14.74
CA THR A 236 -3.27 7.58 -14.04
C THR A 236 -2.40 6.35 -14.26
N GLY A 237 -3.02 5.23 -14.62
CA GLY A 237 -2.35 3.94 -14.72
C GLY A 237 -1.97 3.33 -13.36
N HIS A 238 -2.36 3.96 -12.25
CA HIS A 238 -2.15 3.45 -10.89
C HIS A 238 -3.29 3.85 -9.97
N VAL A 239 -3.42 3.13 -8.86
CA VAL A 239 -4.47 3.36 -7.87
C VAL A 239 -4.40 4.77 -7.28
N GLU A 240 -5.56 5.33 -6.96
CA GLU A 240 -5.71 6.57 -6.19
C GLU A 240 -5.12 6.41 -4.78
N MET A 241 -4.34 7.40 -4.33
CA MET A 241 -3.67 7.39 -3.03
C MET A 241 -4.21 8.44 -2.05
N SER A 242 -5.10 9.35 -2.50
CA SER A 242 -5.67 10.39 -1.64
C SER A 242 -7.01 9.97 -1.05
N VAL A 243 -7.26 10.41 0.19
CA VAL A 243 -8.58 10.23 0.84
C VAL A 243 -9.67 10.94 0.03
N GLU A 244 -9.38 12.13 -0.52
CA GLU A 244 -10.34 12.89 -1.33
C GLU A 244 -10.78 12.10 -2.58
N GLY A 245 -9.84 11.52 -3.31
CA GLY A 245 -10.14 10.69 -4.48
C GLY A 245 -10.99 9.47 -4.13
N TRP A 246 -10.67 8.80 -3.03
CA TRP A 246 -11.46 7.68 -2.54
C TRP A 246 -12.84 8.09 -2.01
N MET A 247 -12.96 9.25 -1.35
CA MET A 247 -14.25 9.80 -0.96
C MET A 247 -15.16 10.05 -2.17
N LYS A 248 -14.61 10.58 -3.26
CA LYS A 248 -15.35 10.76 -4.53
C LYS A 248 -15.77 9.41 -5.12
N TYR A 249 -14.84 8.47 -5.24
CA TYR A 249 -15.09 7.16 -5.83
C TYR A 249 -16.13 6.36 -5.04
N LEU A 250 -15.92 6.17 -3.74
CA LEU A 250 -16.83 5.43 -2.86
C LEU A 250 -18.15 6.19 -2.61
N GLY A 251 -18.11 7.53 -2.60
CA GLY A 251 -19.30 8.37 -2.54
C GLY A 251 -20.24 8.11 -3.71
N THR A 252 -19.70 8.08 -4.92
CA THR A 252 -20.48 7.70 -6.11
C THR A 252 -21.05 6.27 -5.98
N CYS A 253 -20.27 5.30 -5.51
CA CYS A 253 -20.78 3.97 -5.24
C CYS A 253 -21.97 3.99 -4.27
N LYS A 254 -21.88 4.77 -3.20
CA LYS A 254 -22.95 4.91 -2.21
C LYS A 254 -24.23 5.54 -2.79
N GLU A 255 -24.09 6.55 -3.66
CA GLU A 255 -25.23 7.15 -4.38
C GLU A 255 -26.00 6.14 -5.22
N TYR A 256 -25.31 5.15 -5.78
CA TYR A 256 -25.93 4.01 -6.49
C TYR A 256 -26.43 2.89 -5.55
N GLY A 257 -26.41 3.12 -4.24
CA GLY A 257 -26.89 2.16 -3.25
C GLY A 257 -25.91 1.00 -2.95
N ILE A 258 -24.66 1.09 -3.41
CA ILE A 258 -23.61 0.12 -3.11
C ILE A 258 -23.13 0.35 -1.66
N ASN A 259 -23.06 -0.70 -0.87
CA ASN A 259 -22.60 -0.67 0.51
C ASN A 259 -21.42 -1.61 0.78
N HIS A 260 -20.89 -2.26 -0.25
CA HIS A 260 -19.78 -3.20 -0.17
C HIS A 260 -18.91 -3.12 -1.43
N VAL A 261 -17.57 -3.17 -1.26
CA VAL A 261 -16.62 -3.26 -2.37
C VAL A 261 -15.69 -4.45 -2.13
N ARG A 262 -15.68 -5.38 -3.11
CA ARG A 262 -14.74 -6.48 -3.19
C ARG A 262 -13.58 -6.08 -4.11
N PHE A 263 -12.36 -6.13 -3.60
CA PHE A 263 -11.14 -5.82 -4.35
C PHE A 263 -10.54 -7.10 -4.93
N HIS A 264 -10.82 -7.35 -6.19
CA HIS A 264 -10.49 -8.58 -6.90
C HIS A 264 -8.98 -8.79 -7.05
N SER A 265 -8.43 -9.74 -6.31
CA SER A 265 -6.99 -10.08 -6.23
C SER A 265 -6.06 -8.90 -5.93
N TRP A 266 -6.50 -7.94 -5.12
CA TRP A 266 -5.68 -6.85 -4.62
C TRP A 266 -6.20 -6.25 -3.32
N CYS A 267 -5.37 -5.42 -2.66
CA CYS A 267 -5.74 -4.67 -1.47
C CYS A 267 -5.55 -3.17 -1.71
N PRO A 268 -6.56 -2.32 -1.42
CA PRO A 268 -6.46 -0.88 -1.61
C PRO A 268 -5.54 -0.22 -0.56
N PRO A 269 -5.15 1.06 -0.75
CA PRO A 269 -4.35 1.80 0.23
C PRO A 269 -5.18 2.25 1.44
N GLU A 270 -4.50 2.71 2.49
CA GLU A 270 -5.08 3.29 3.72
C GLU A 270 -6.19 4.31 3.41
N ALA A 271 -5.99 5.17 2.40
CA ALA A 271 -6.94 6.20 1.99
C ALA A 271 -8.34 5.64 1.65
N ALA A 272 -8.40 4.43 1.07
CA ALA A 272 -9.66 3.76 0.78
C ALA A 272 -10.41 3.36 2.05
N PHE A 273 -9.70 2.82 3.03
CA PHE A 273 -10.29 2.43 4.32
C PHE A 273 -10.78 3.66 5.09
N VAL A 274 -10.00 4.73 5.14
CA VAL A 274 -10.40 6.00 5.77
C VAL A 274 -11.67 6.58 5.13
N ALA A 275 -11.75 6.58 3.80
CA ALA A 275 -12.92 7.03 3.08
C ALA A 275 -14.13 6.12 3.33
N ALA A 276 -13.94 4.81 3.31
CA ALA A 276 -14.99 3.83 3.57
C ALA A 276 -15.53 3.89 5.00
N ASP A 277 -14.64 4.10 5.98
CA ASP A 277 -15.02 4.32 7.39
C ASP A 277 -15.96 5.54 7.52
N SER A 278 -15.64 6.63 6.80
CA SER A 278 -16.44 7.86 6.81
C SER A 278 -17.78 7.69 6.10
N LEU A 279 -17.83 6.89 5.04
CA LEU A 279 -19.01 6.70 4.21
C LEU A 279 -19.92 5.54 4.67
N GLY A 280 -19.43 4.67 5.54
CA GLY A 280 -20.15 3.47 5.97
C GLY A 280 -20.28 2.41 4.88
N ILE A 281 -19.18 2.16 4.15
CA ILE A 281 -19.08 1.12 3.11
C ILE A 281 -18.18 0.00 3.63
N TYR A 282 -18.61 -1.24 3.48
CA TYR A 282 -17.81 -2.41 3.84
C TYR A 282 -16.79 -2.71 2.76
N LEU A 283 -15.55 -2.98 3.14
CA LEU A 283 -14.47 -3.35 2.24
C LEU A 283 -14.07 -4.82 2.45
N GLN A 284 -13.79 -5.47 1.33
CA GLN A 284 -13.29 -6.83 1.24
C GLN A 284 -12.03 -6.87 0.37
N PRO A 285 -10.85 -6.59 0.92
CA PRO A 285 -9.60 -6.82 0.20
C PRO A 285 -9.33 -8.31 0.01
N GLU A 286 -8.53 -8.63 -1.01
CA GLU A 286 -8.06 -9.97 -1.30
C GLU A 286 -6.55 -10.04 -1.29
N LEU A 287 -6.00 -11.24 -1.05
CA LEU A 287 -4.60 -11.51 -1.36
C LEU A 287 -4.35 -11.23 -2.86
N PRO A 288 -3.16 -10.75 -3.22
CA PRO A 288 -2.83 -10.42 -4.61
C PRO A 288 -2.63 -11.70 -5.44
N PHE A 289 -3.67 -12.53 -5.55
CA PHE A 289 -3.57 -13.84 -6.15
C PHE A 289 -4.86 -14.29 -6.83
N TRP A 290 -4.68 -14.96 -7.97
CA TRP A 290 -5.71 -15.67 -8.73
C TRP A 290 -5.07 -16.93 -9.30
N GLY A 291 -5.44 -18.11 -8.79
CA GLY A 291 -4.83 -19.34 -9.27
C GLY A 291 -4.85 -20.51 -8.29
N SER A 292 -3.92 -21.44 -8.49
CA SER A 292 -3.81 -22.66 -7.72
C SER A 292 -3.04 -22.46 -6.41
N PHE A 293 -3.68 -22.76 -5.30
CA PHE A 293 -2.99 -22.95 -4.02
C PHE A 293 -2.26 -24.28 -4.03
N ASP A 294 -0.96 -24.24 -4.33
CA ASP A 294 -0.10 -25.42 -4.32
C ASP A 294 0.86 -25.34 -3.14
N LYS A 295 0.65 -26.21 -2.13
CA LYS A 295 1.53 -26.27 -0.96
C LYS A 295 2.98 -26.62 -1.27
N LYS A 296 3.27 -27.17 -2.46
CA LYS A 296 4.63 -27.46 -2.92
C LYS A 296 5.36 -26.21 -3.41
N ASP A 297 4.62 -25.15 -3.80
CA ASP A 297 5.21 -23.86 -4.11
C ASP A 297 5.40 -23.05 -2.82
N GLU A 298 6.42 -23.43 -2.05
CA GLU A 298 6.74 -22.79 -0.76
C GLU A 298 6.96 -21.27 -0.91
N ARG A 299 7.54 -20.84 -2.03
CA ARG A 299 7.80 -19.42 -2.26
C ARG A 299 6.50 -18.62 -2.44
N LEU A 300 5.57 -19.14 -3.21
CA LEU A 300 4.25 -18.52 -3.39
C LEU A 300 3.48 -18.52 -2.08
N MET A 301 3.42 -19.65 -1.39
CA MET A 301 2.70 -19.78 -0.12
C MET A 301 3.25 -18.83 0.94
N ALA A 302 4.57 -18.76 1.11
CA ALA A 302 5.20 -17.84 2.06
C ALA A 302 4.92 -16.37 1.72
N PHE A 303 4.96 -16.00 0.43
CA PHE A 303 4.63 -14.65 -0.03
C PHE A 303 3.18 -14.29 0.27
N LEU A 304 2.23 -15.14 -0.10
CA LEU A 304 0.79 -14.88 0.11
C LEU A 304 0.44 -14.83 1.60
N HIS A 305 1.02 -15.72 2.41
CA HIS A 305 0.81 -15.70 3.86
C HIS A 305 1.30 -14.38 4.47
N GLN A 306 2.50 -13.94 4.10
CA GLN A 306 3.07 -12.68 4.59
C GLN A 306 2.27 -11.46 4.13
N GLU A 307 1.80 -11.43 2.86
CA GLU A 307 0.91 -10.36 2.37
C GLU A 307 -0.38 -10.30 3.19
N GLY A 308 -1.00 -11.45 3.47
CA GLY A 308 -2.21 -11.52 4.29
C GLY A 308 -2.02 -11.03 5.72
N GLU A 309 -0.96 -11.50 6.39
CA GLU A 309 -0.62 -10.99 7.72
C GLU A 309 -0.40 -9.47 7.72
N ASN A 310 0.34 -8.96 6.73
CA ASN A 310 0.61 -7.53 6.62
C ASN A 310 -0.67 -6.72 6.40
N ILE A 311 -1.57 -7.16 5.51
CA ILE A 311 -2.87 -6.52 5.27
C ILE A 311 -3.69 -6.45 6.57
N LEU A 312 -3.80 -7.55 7.30
CA LEU A 312 -4.55 -7.60 8.55
C LEU A 312 -3.93 -6.73 9.65
N ARG A 313 -2.61 -6.74 9.79
CA ARG A 313 -1.91 -5.93 10.81
C ARG A 313 -1.94 -4.44 10.48
N GLU A 314 -1.85 -4.06 9.20
CA GLU A 314 -1.82 -2.67 8.77
C GLU A 314 -3.23 -2.06 8.76
N TYR A 315 -4.22 -2.77 8.22
CA TYR A 315 -5.55 -2.22 7.95
C TYR A 315 -6.68 -2.84 8.80
N GLY A 316 -6.42 -3.93 9.53
CA GLY A 316 -7.43 -4.65 10.30
C GLY A 316 -8.15 -3.82 11.38
N HIS A 317 -7.57 -2.70 11.78
CA HIS A 317 -8.17 -1.77 12.74
C HIS A 317 -9.32 -0.91 12.16
N HIS A 318 -9.45 -0.85 10.80
CA HIS A 318 -10.50 -0.07 10.16
C HIS A 318 -11.89 -0.70 10.34
N PRO A 319 -12.89 0.08 10.78
CA PRO A 319 -14.26 -0.39 10.93
C PRO A 319 -14.89 -0.89 9.62
N SER A 320 -14.48 -0.34 8.47
CA SER A 320 -14.95 -0.74 7.14
C SER A 320 -14.39 -2.10 6.68
N PHE A 321 -13.23 -2.51 7.17
CA PHE A 321 -12.62 -3.80 6.83
C PHE A 321 -13.33 -4.93 7.56
N ARG A 322 -14.28 -5.62 6.91
CA ARG A 322 -15.12 -6.65 7.55
C ARG A 322 -14.97 -8.05 6.97
N MET A 323 -14.36 -8.19 5.83
CA MET A 323 -14.14 -9.48 5.18
C MET A 323 -12.80 -9.45 4.46
N MET A 324 -12.12 -10.59 4.44
CA MET A 324 -10.92 -10.82 3.64
C MET A 324 -11.08 -12.11 2.84
N ALA A 325 -10.60 -12.12 1.60
CA ALA A 325 -10.55 -13.33 0.80
C ALA A 325 -9.10 -13.71 0.45
N LEU A 326 -8.88 -15.01 0.25
CA LEU A 326 -7.55 -15.54 -0.10
C LEU A 326 -7.16 -15.29 -1.56
N GLY A 327 -8.02 -14.61 -2.33
CA GLY A 327 -7.84 -14.30 -3.74
C GLY A 327 -9.07 -14.64 -4.58
N ASN A 328 -8.90 -14.69 -5.90
CA ASN A 328 -9.98 -14.95 -6.83
C ASN A 328 -9.89 -16.34 -7.45
N GLU A 329 -11.05 -16.99 -7.65
CA GLU A 329 -11.22 -18.27 -8.38
C GLU A 329 -10.14 -19.30 -8.02
N LEU A 330 -9.97 -19.51 -6.71
CA LEU A 330 -8.91 -20.37 -6.19
C LEU A 330 -9.25 -21.85 -6.33
N TRP A 331 -8.24 -22.64 -6.64
CA TRP A 331 -8.29 -24.10 -6.62
C TRP A 331 -7.02 -24.68 -5.99
N GLY A 332 -6.94 -26.00 -5.87
CA GLY A 332 -5.74 -26.71 -5.35
C GLY A 332 -5.90 -27.19 -3.92
N ASP A 333 -4.94 -26.92 -3.05
CA ASP A 333 -4.86 -27.49 -1.70
C ASP A 333 -5.79 -26.79 -0.72
N ILE A 334 -6.98 -27.37 -0.50
CA ILE A 334 -7.99 -26.83 0.42
C ILE A 334 -7.50 -26.80 1.87
N ASP A 335 -6.69 -27.77 2.29
CA ASP A 335 -6.18 -27.81 3.66
C ASP A 335 -5.19 -26.65 3.90
N LYS A 336 -4.37 -26.32 2.89
CA LYS A 336 -3.52 -25.13 2.93
C LYS A 336 -4.32 -23.82 2.97
N MET A 337 -5.43 -23.73 2.23
CA MET A 337 -6.33 -22.57 2.33
C MET A 337 -6.94 -22.44 3.74
N LYS A 338 -7.38 -23.56 4.35
CA LYS A 338 -7.90 -23.55 5.72
C LYS A 338 -6.82 -23.11 6.73
N GLU A 339 -5.58 -23.61 6.60
CA GLU A 339 -4.45 -23.18 7.43
C GLU A 339 -4.29 -21.65 7.39
N PHE A 340 -4.32 -21.03 6.19
CA PHE A 340 -4.26 -19.57 6.04
C PHE A 340 -5.41 -18.87 6.77
N VAL A 341 -6.64 -19.36 6.60
CA VAL A 341 -7.82 -18.79 7.28
C VAL A 341 -7.66 -18.87 8.80
N ASP A 342 -7.20 -20.01 9.31
CA ASP A 342 -7.02 -20.22 10.76
C ASP A 342 -5.91 -19.29 11.31
N ASP A 343 -4.83 -19.10 10.58
CA ASP A 343 -3.75 -18.20 10.97
C ASP A 343 -4.20 -16.72 10.93
N PHE A 344 -4.93 -16.33 9.88
CA PHE A 344 -5.44 -14.96 9.75
C PHE A 344 -6.49 -14.63 10.82
N ARG A 345 -7.32 -15.58 11.22
CA ARG A 345 -8.27 -15.43 12.32
C ARG A 345 -7.61 -15.24 13.68
N LYS A 346 -6.39 -15.74 13.88
CA LYS A 346 -5.61 -15.45 15.11
C LYS A 346 -5.19 -13.97 15.18
N ILE A 347 -4.99 -13.33 14.04
CA ILE A 347 -4.60 -11.91 13.93
C ILE A 347 -5.83 -11.00 14.01
N ALA A 348 -6.90 -11.34 13.27
CA ALA A 348 -8.11 -10.56 13.15
C ALA A 348 -9.35 -11.46 13.15
N PRO A 349 -9.83 -11.87 14.35
CA PRO A 349 -10.91 -12.86 14.48
C PRO A 349 -12.29 -12.38 13.97
N ASP A 350 -12.42 -11.10 13.72
CA ASP A 350 -13.65 -10.44 13.26
C ASP A 350 -13.68 -10.13 11.74
N LYS A 351 -12.72 -10.70 10.96
CA LYS A 351 -12.60 -10.46 9.51
C LYS A 351 -12.92 -11.68 8.65
#